data_d5a06f25a796e12b9f6e34ac58cf9b0d
#
_entry.id   d5a06f25a796e12b9f6e34ac58cf9b0d
#
_cell.length_a   1.000
_cell.length_b   1.000
_cell.length_c   1.000
_cell.angle_alpha   90.00
_cell.angle_beta   90.00
_cell.angle_gamma   90.00
#
_symmetry.space_group_name_H-M   'P 1'
#
loop_
_entity.id
_entity.type
_entity.pdbx_description
1 polymer ?
#
loop_
_entity_poly.entity_id
_entity_poly.type
_entity_poly.pdbx_seq_one_letter_code
_entity_poly.pdbx_strand_id
1 'polypeptide(L)'
;MMNEPVAGKFLLEILTRGMYSNPMHVYREYIQNSSDSIDKAIEAGILQSADAEIHISIDEKGRSIIIRDNGLGIPLNITRIKLMNVGVSDKDGITERGFRGIGRLGGLAYAEKVQFVTSAIGDSTRTIMTCDCIRMQQLLQKSNNETSDIMETFKAISAFEEQPEDSNEHYFEVRLLGVPQESGLLDEDDVIRYLSETAPIDFDSQQFPQARKIRDHFSEKGFPITCYKILRGARKKPIYKLYSRSLSTGKQGRTKAKDYVRDVEFIYKEASDGKPLYIGWLA
;
A
#
# COMPACT_ATOMS: atom_id res chain seq x y z
N MET A 1 -25.99 -36.58 -2.44
CA MET A 1 -25.12 -35.60 -3.10
C MET A 1 -24.07 -35.20 -2.04
N MET A 2 -22.80 -35.44 -2.24
CA MET A 2 -21.75 -34.88 -1.38
C MET A 2 -21.79 -33.37 -1.57
N ASN A 3 -22.04 -32.60 -0.49
CA ASN A 3 -21.92 -31.16 -0.56
C ASN A 3 -20.45 -30.82 -0.78
N GLU A 4 -20.15 -30.06 -1.81
CA GLU A 4 -18.81 -29.52 -2.03
C GLU A 4 -18.39 -28.65 -0.83
N PRO A 5 -17.11 -28.65 -0.42
CA PRO A 5 -16.62 -27.79 0.64
C PRO A 5 -16.86 -26.32 0.28
N VAL A 6 -17.44 -25.53 1.19
CA VAL A 6 -17.73 -24.11 0.98
C VAL A 6 -16.94 -23.25 1.95
N ALA A 7 -16.32 -22.20 1.46
CA ALA A 7 -15.70 -21.17 2.29
C ALA A 7 -16.79 -20.20 2.80
N GLY A 8 -17.12 -20.30 4.10
CA GLY A 8 -18.22 -19.53 4.69
C GLY A 8 -17.98 -18.01 4.71
N LYS A 9 -19.06 -17.23 4.69
CA LYS A 9 -19.06 -15.74 4.69
C LYS A 9 -18.24 -15.10 5.80
N PHE A 10 -18.11 -15.73 6.99
CA PHE A 10 -17.31 -15.22 8.11
C PHE A 10 -15.81 -15.16 7.81
N LEU A 11 -15.33 -15.89 6.79
CA LEU A 11 -13.96 -15.74 6.33
C LEU A 11 -13.69 -14.32 5.81
N LEU A 12 -14.69 -13.65 5.24
CA LEU A 12 -14.56 -12.25 4.80
C LEU A 12 -14.33 -11.31 6.00
N GLU A 13 -14.98 -11.57 7.14
CA GLU A 13 -14.75 -10.80 8.36
C GLU A 13 -13.33 -10.99 8.91
N ILE A 14 -12.83 -12.23 8.90
CA ILE A 14 -11.45 -12.54 9.29
C ILE A 14 -10.46 -11.86 8.36
N LEU A 15 -10.68 -11.90 7.04
CA LEU A 15 -9.80 -11.32 6.04
C LEU A 15 -9.81 -9.77 6.05
N THR A 16 -10.85 -9.16 6.58
CA THR A 16 -10.96 -7.70 6.68
C THR A 16 -10.55 -7.19 8.05
N ARG A 17 -11.19 -7.63 9.13
CA ARG A 17 -10.96 -7.16 10.52
C ARG A 17 -9.98 -7.99 11.31
N GLY A 18 -10.01 -9.31 11.12
CA GLY A 18 -9.27 -10.25 11.97
C GLY A 18 -7.79 -10.32 11.69
N MET A 19 -7.34 -9.91 10.51
CA MET A 19 -5.93 -10.02 10.11
C MET A 19 -5.03 -8.91 10.65
N TYR A 20 -5.58 -7.76 10.99
CA TYR A 20 -4.80 -6.59 11.36
C TYR A 20 -5.26 -5.99 12.69
N SER A 21 -4.38 -6.01 13.69
CA SER A 21 -4.61 -5.38 14.99
C SER A 21 -4.51 -3.84 14.94
N ASN A 22 -3.77 -3.32 13.95
CA ASN A 22 -3.58 -1.88 13.74
C ASN A 22 -4.23 -1.44 12.42
N PRO A 23 -5.22 -0.55 12.42
CA PRO A 23 -5.87 -0.03 11.21
C PRO A 23 -4.89 0.54 10.17
N MET A 24 -3.77 1.12 10.60
CA MET A 24 -2.75 1.68 9.72
C MET A 24 -2.15 0.68 8.72
N HIS A 25 -2.30 -0.64 8.96
CA HIS A 25 -1.89 -1.66 7.99
C HIS A 25 -2.59 -1.52 6.64
N VAL A 26 -3.78 -0.91 6.60
CA VAL A 26 -4.49 -0.60 5.35
C VAL A 26 -3.61 0.25 4.41
N TYR A 27 -2.98 1.29 4.94
CA TYR A 27 -2.05 2.12 4.17
C TYR A 27 -0.86 1.30 3.65
N ARG A 28 -0.25 0.48 4.52
CA ARG A 28 0.89 -0.36 4.14
C ARG A 28 0.54 -1.31 2.99
N GLU A 29 -0.61 -1.99 3.07
CA GLU A 29 -1.05 -2.92 2.04
C GLU A 29 -1.27 -2.23 0.69
N TYR A 30 -1.91 -1.06 0.68
CA TYR A 30 -2.13 -0.33 -0.56
C TYR A 30 -0.82 0.22 -1.14
N ILE A 31 0.08 0.75 -0.32
CA ILE A 31 1.40 1.20 -0.76
C ILE A 31 2.24 0.04 -1.32
N GLN A 32 2.19 -1.14 -0.72
CA GLN A 32 2.87 -2.32 -1.25
C GLN A 32 2.32 -2.73 -2.62
N ASN A 33 0.99 -2.74 -2.77
CA ASN A 33 0.38 -3.03 -4.08
C ASN A 33 0.73 -1.97 -5.13
N SER A 34 0.73 -0.70 -4.76
CA SER A 34 1.15 0.42 -5.61
C SER A 34 2.61 0.28 -6.02
N SER A 35 3.50 -0.09 -5.08
CA SER A 35 4.93 -0.31 -5.36
C SER A 35 5.14 -1.44 -6.37
N ASP A 36 4.45 -2.57 -6.20
CA ASP A 36 4.52 -3.69 -7.14
C ASP A 36 3.97 -3.31 -8.53
N SER A 37 2.92 -2.48 -8.59
CA SER A 37 2.35 -1.95 -9.84
C SER A 37 3.33 -1.02 -10.56
N ILE A 38 4.02 -0.15 -9.82
CA ILE A 38 5.04 0.75 -10.33
C ILE A 38 6.24 -0.03 -10.87
N ASP A 39 6.75 -1.01 -10.12
CA ASP A 39 7.88 -1.84 -10.56
C ASP A 39 7.58 -2.50 -11.92
N LYS A 40 6.38 -3.08 -12.07
CA LYS A 40 5.93 -3.66 -13.33
C LYS A 40 5.80 -2.65 -14.48
N ALA A 41 5.35 -1.42 -14.18
CA ALA A 41 5.25 -0.36 -15.19
C ALA A 41 6.64 0.09 -15.68
N ILE A 42 7.63 0.15 -14.77
CA ILE A 42 9.02 0.46 -15.10
C ILE A 42 9.64 -0.67 -15.92
N GLU A 43 9.47 -1.92 -15.51
CA GLU A 43 9.94 -3.11 -16.24
C GLU A 43 9.35 -3.19 -17.65
N ALA A 44 8.08 -2.83 -17.82
CA ALA A 44 7.40 -2.76 -19.11
C ALA A 44 7.79 -1.54 -19.96
N GLY A 45 8.60 -0.62 -19.45
CA GLY A 45 9.00 0.59 -20.15
C GLY A 45 7.89 1.65 -20.30
N ILE A 46 6.79 1.49 -19.56
CA ILE A 46 5.63 2.41 -19.56
C ILE A 46 5.92 3.63 -18.69
N LEU A 47 6.65 3.44 -17.59
CA LEU A 47 6.95 4.48 -16.62
C LEU A 47 8.45 4.62 -16.40
N GLN A 48 8.94 5.88 -16.34
CA GLN A 48 10.31 6.14 -15.90
C GLN A 48 10.39 6.16 -14.37
N SER A 49 11.44 5.59 -13.80
CA SER A 49 11.62 5.54 -12.34
C SER A 49 11.59 6.91 -11.66
N ALA A 50 12.04 7.97 -12.35
CA ALA A 50 12.03 9.34 -11.84
C ALA A 50 10.62 9.93 -11.70
N ASP A 51 9.68 9.43 -12.52
CA ASP A 51 8.28 9.89 -12.56
C ASP A 51 7.33 9.04 -11.73
N ALA A 52 7.84 7.93 -11.16
CA ALA A 52 7.08 7.02 -10.33
C ALA A 52 6.63 7.72 -9.04
N GLU A 53 5.32 7.75 -8.80
CA GLU A 53 4.75 8.38 -7.60
C GLU A 53 3.51 7.65 -7.07
N ILE A 54 3.35 7.69 -5.76
CA ILE A 54 2.14 7.29 -5.04
C ILE A 54 1.58 8.52 -4.36
N HIS A 55 0.32 8.85 -4.60
CA HIS A 55 -0.32 10.01 -4.03
C HIS A 55 -1.37 9.61 -2.99
N ILE A 56 -1.30 10.21 -1.79
CA ILE A 56 -2.25 10.00 -0.70
C ILE A 56 -2.97 11.32 -0.43
N SER A 57 -4.30 11.28 -0.46
CA SER A 57 -5.16 12.39 -0.06
C SER A 57 -6.06 11.95 1.08
N ILE A 58 -6.08 12.72 2.15
CA ILE A 58 -6.94 12.52 3.33
C ILE A 58 -7.82 13.74 3.46
N ASP A 59 -9.13 13.54 3.44
CA ASP A 59 -10.14 14.55 3.75
C ASP A 59 -10.85 14.13 5.04
N GLU A 60 -10.39 14.68 6.15
CA GLU A 60 -10.96 14.40 7.48
C GLU A 60 -12.44 14.81 7.57
N LYS A 61 -12.80 15.97 6.99
CA LYS A 61 -14.18 16.49 7.02
C LYS A 61 -15.10 15.66 6.11
N GLY A 62 -14.63 15.33 4.91
CA GLY A 62 -15.33 14.46 3.97
C GLY A 62 -15.24 12.96 4.33
N ARG A 63 -14.50 12.63 5.39
CA ARG A 63 -14.30 11.25 5.85
C ARG A 63 -13.82 10.33 4.73
N SER A 64 -12.85 10.80 3.94
CA SER A 64 -12.36 10.05 2.79
C SER A 64 -10.86 9.97 2.71
N ILE A 65 -10.38 8.85 2.17
CA ILE A 65 -8.98 8.58 1.89
C ILE A 65 -8.88 8.13 0.45
N ILE A 66 -7.93 8.70 -0.30
CA ILE A 66 -7.60 8.28 -1.66
C ILE A 66 -6.11 7.95 -1.71
N ILE A 67 -5.80 6.77 -2.25
CA ILE A 67 -4.43 6.34 -2.53
C ILE A 67 -4.37 5.98 -4.01
N ARG A 68 -3.54 6.68 -4.78
CA ARG A 68 -3.39 6.51 -6.23
C ARG A 68 -1.92 6.35 -6.57
N ASP A 69 -1.59 5.36 -7.37
CA ASP A 69 -0.29 5.20 -8.02
C ASP A 69 -0.41 5.46 -9.53
N ASN A 70 0.71 5.76 -10.15
CA ASN A 70 0.86 5.82 -11.60
C ASN A 70 1.56 4.57 -12.15
N GLY A 71 1.31 3.42 -11.53
CA GLY A 71 1.83 2.13 -11.97
C GLY A 71 1.10 1.59 -13.20
N LEU A 72 1.20 0.28 -13.40
CA LEU A 72 0.71 -0.37 -14.62
C LEU A 72 -0.82 -0.26 -14.82
N GLY A 73 -1.60 -0.12 -13.73
CA GLY A 73 -3.04 -0.28 -13.74
C GLY A 73 -3.46 -1.73 -14.01
N ILE A 74 -4.74 -1.94 -14.31
CA ILE A 74 -5.27 -3.25 -14.68
C ILE A 74 -6.02 -3.09 -16.02
N PRO A 75 -5.61 -3.82 -17.07
CA PRO A 75 -6.27 -3.77 -18.37
C PRO A 75 -7.76 -4.14 -18.29
N LEU A 76 -8.60 -3.43 -19.05
CA LEU A 76 -10.05 -3.51 -19.03
C LEU A 76 -10.57 -4.95 -19.15
N ASN A 77 -9.98 -5.75 -20.06
CA ASN A 77 -10.41 -7.12 -20.36
C ASN A 77 -10.24 -8.11 -19.19
N ILE A 78 -9.38 -7.82 -18.21
CA ILE A 78 -9.12 -8.70 -17.05
C ILE A 78 -9.51 -8.06 -15.73
N THR A 79 -9.89 -6.78 -15.70
CA THR A 79 -10.12 -6.00 -14.47
C THR A 79 -11.17 -6.66 -13.58
N ARG A 80 -12.32 -7.08 -14.15
CA ARG A 80 -13.39 -7.72 -13.36
C ARG A 80 -12.92 -9.00 -12.69
N ILE A 81 -12.21 -9.86 -13.41
CA ILE A 81 -11.68 -11.11 -12.85
C ILE A 81 -10.65 -10.81 -11.76
N LYS A 82 -9.68 -9.92 -12.03
CA LYS A 82 -8.65 -9.57 -11.05
C LYS A 82 -9.21 -8.95 -9.78
N LEU A 83 -10.19 -8.06 -9.89
CA LEU A 83 -10.79 -7.41 -8.72
C LEU A 83 -11.75 -8.33 -7.96
N MET A 84 -12.36 -9.33 -8.60
CA MET A 84 -13.22 -10.29 -7.93
C MET A 84 -12.48 -11.47 -7.30
N ASN A 85 -11.26 -11.79 -7.72
CA ASN A 85 -10.48 -12.89 -7.15
C ASN A 85 -10.07 -12.58 -5.71
N VAL A 86 -10.45 -13.41 -4.76
CA VAL A 86 -10.09 -13.31 -3.33
C VAL A 86 -9.14 -14.44 -2.99
N GLY A 87 -7.97 -14.11 -2.42
CA GLY A 87 -6.97 -15.12 -2.04
C GLY A 87 -6.24 -15.78 -3.20
N VAL A 88 -6.47 -15.32 -4.44
CA VAL A 88 -5.72 -15.74 -5.62
C VAL A 88 -4.71 -14.66 -5.96
N SER A 89 -3.45 -15.04 -6.03
CA SER A 89 -2.35 -14.13 -6.37
C SER A 89 -1.53 -14.76 -7.49
N ASP A 90 -1.27 -13.98 -8.54
CA ASP A 90 -0.32 -14.34 -9.60
C ASP A 90 1.13 -14.08 -9.14
N LYS A 91 1.31 -13.60 -7.90
CA LYS A 91 2.59 -13.19 -7.32
C LYS A 91 3.37 -14.41 -6.81
N ASP A 92 4.65 -14.46 -7.09
CA ASP A 92 5.54 -15.58 -6.74
C ASP A 92 5.94 -15.62 -5.25
N GLY A 93 5.65 -14.54 -4.49
CA GLY A 93 6.01 -14.42 -3.08
C GLY A 93 7.50 -14.24 -2.80
N ILE A 94 8.34 -14.24 -3.82
CA ILE A 94 9.80 -14.05 -3.72
C ILE A 94 10.18 -12.63 -4.10
N THR A 95 9.69 -12.15 -5.25
CA THR A 95 10.00 -10.83 -5.80
C THR A 95 8.94 -9.78 -5.48
N GLU A 96 7.69 -10.20 -5.29
CA GLU A 96 6.56 -9.29 -5.05
C GLU A 96 6.16 -9.23 -3.57
N ARG A 97 5.88 -7.99 -3.09
CA ARG A 97 5.67 -7.69 -1.66
C ARG A 97 4.35 -8.20 -1.10
N GLY A 98 3.30 -8.32 -1.90
CA GLY A 98 1.94 -8.70 -1.48
C GLY A 98 1.45 -9.98 -2.12
N PHE A 99 1.88 -11.17 -1.65
CA PHE A 99 1.62 -12.44 -2.33
C PHE A 99 0.27 -13.14 -1.99
N ARG A 100 -0.46 -12.69 -0.97
CA ARG A 100 -1.68 -13.39 -0.50
C ARG A 100 -2.95 -13.04 -1.28
N GLY A 101 -2.96 -11.98 -2.10
CA GLY A 101 -4.13 -11.56 -2.88
C GLY A 101 -5.32 -11.05 -2.04
N ILE A 102 -5.12 -10.76 -0.75
CA ILE A 102 -6.16 -10.36 0.22
C ILE A 102 -5.95 -8.95 0.77
N GLY A 103 -4.75 -8.38 0.68
CA GLY A 103 -4.42 -7.09 1.29
C GLY A 103 -5.33 -5.94 0.85
N ARG A 104 -5.81 -5.96 -0.41
CA ARG A 104 -6.74 -4.95 -0.90
C ARG A 104 -8.09 -4.94 -0.18
N LEU A 105 -8.48 -6.04 0.48
CA LEU A 105 -9.75 -6.14 1.22
C LEU A 105 -9.69 -5.46 2.59
N GLY A 106 -8.50 -5.12 3.09
CA GLY A 106 -8.32 -4.52 4.41
C GLY A 106 -9.13 -3.24 4.61
N GLY A 107 -9.30 -2.42 3.57
CA GLY A 107 -10.11 -1.20 3.62
C GLY A 107 -11.60 -1.43 3.85
N LEU A 108 -12.14 -2.62 3.50
CA LEU A 108 -13.57 -2.93 3.68
C LEU A 108 -14.01 -2.91 5.15
N ALA A 109 -13.08 -3.07 6.08
CA ALA A 109 -13.36 -3.00 7.52
C ALA A 109 -13.54 -1.58 8.05
N TYR A 110 -13.02 -0.57 7.33
CA TYR A 110 -12.81 0.77 7.84
C TYR A 110 -13.49 1.86 7.00
N ALA A 111 -14.44 1.53 6.14
CA ALA A 111 -15.16 2.49 5.33
C ALA A 111 -16.62 2.06 5.15
N GLU A 112 -17.50 3.00 4.80
CA GLU A 112 -18.86 2.71 4.38
C GLU A 112 -18.89 2.14 2.95
N LYS A 113 -17.98 2.65 2.10
CA LYS A 113 -17.76 2.16 0.73
C LYS A 113 -16.27 2.17 0.41
N VAL A 114 -15.83 1.17 -0.33
CA VAL A 114 -14.49 1.15 -0.94
C VAL A 114 -14.64 1.10 -2.45
N GLN A 115 -13.93 1.97 -3.14
CA GLN A 115 -13.84 1.96 -4.59
C GLN A 115 -12.43 1.62 -5.05
N PHE A 116 -12.34 0.74 -6.03
CA PHE A 116 -11.12 0.47 -6.78
C PHE A 116 -11.32 1.04 -8.18
N VAL A 117 -10.48 2.00 -8.56
CA VAL A 117 -10.53 2.67 -9.87
C VAL A 117 -9.23 2.37 -10.60
N THR A 118 -9.32 1.96 -11.83
CA THR A 118 -8.12 1.62 -12.62
C THR A 118 -8.31 1.88 -14.10
N SER A 119 -7.20 2.27 -14.74
CA SER A 119 -7.03 2.34 -16.17
C SER A 119 -5.66 1.79 -16.54
N ALA A 120 -5.50 1.21 -17.70
CA ALA A 120 -4.21 0.79 -18.23
C ALA A 120 -3.94 1.48 -19.57
N ILE A 121 -2.66 1.59 -19.90
CA ILE A 121 -2.23 2.23 -21.17
C ILE A 121 -2.94 1.58 -22.36
N GLY A 122 -3.50 2.39 -23.24
CA GLY A 122 -4.25 1.95 -24.41
C GLY A 122 -5.75 1.75 -24.19
N ASP A 123 -6.24 1.71 -22.94
CA ASP A 123 -7.66 1.64 -22.63
C ASP A 123 -8.32 3.02 -22.75
N SER A 124 -9.48 3.11 -23.40
CA SER A 124 -10.25 4.37 -23.53
C SER A 124 -11.30 4.53 -22.42
N THR A 125 -11.30 3.63 -21.44
CA THR A 125 -12.22 3.61 -20.30
C THR A 125 -11.50 3.17 -19.04
N ARG A 126 -11.85 3.80 -17.92
CA ARG A 126 -11.50 3.31 -16.59
C ARG A 126 -12.61 2.44 -16.03
N THR A 127 -12.24 1.45 -15.25
CA THR A 127 -13.18 0.65 -14.47
C THR A 127 -13.23 1.12 -13.03
N ILE A 128 -14.44 1.25 -12.49
CA ILE A 128 -14.70 1.54 -11.08
C ILE A 128 -15.44 0.34 -10.50
N MET A 129 -14.82 -0.35 -9.54
CA MET A 129 -15.48 -1.34 -8.71
C MET A 129 -15.83 -0.71 -7.37
N THR A 130 -17.10 -0.70 -7.00
CA THR A 130 -17.58 -0.20 -5.70
C THR A 130 -18.02 -1.37 -4.83
N CYS A 131 -17.48 -1.45 -3.62
CA CYS A 131 -17.86 -2.39 -2.57
C CYS A 131 -18.70 -1.65 -1.51
N ASP A 132 -19.92 -2.10 -1.26
CA ASP A 132 -20.81 -1.61 -0.21
C ASP A 132 -20.52 -2.33 1.10
N CYS A 133 -19.73 -1.67 1.99
CA CYS A 133 -19.29 -2.26 3.24
C CYS A 133 -20.38 -2.27 4.31
N ILE A 134 -21.36 -1.36 4.23
CA ILE A 134 -22.55 -1.38 5.11
C ILE A 134 -23.37 -2.64 4.81
N ARG A 135 -23.64 -2.89 3.53
CA ARG A 135 -24.35 -4.11 3.12
C ARG A 135 -23.57 -5.37 3.51
N MET A 136 -22.24 -5.35 3.39
CA MET A 136 -21.39 -6.45 3.86
C MET A 136 -21.64 -6.76 5.33
N GLN A 137 -21.61 -5.76 6.20
CA GLN A 137 -21.85 -5.94 7.63
C GLN A 137 -23.26 -6.50 7.90
N GLN A 138 -24.28 -6.01 7.20
CA GLN A 138 -25.64 -6.53 7.31
C GLN A 138 -25.75 -8.01 6.90
N LEU A 139 -25.08 -8.41 5.84
CA LEU A 139 -25.05 -9.81 5.39
C LEU A 139 -24.32 -10.74 6.36
N LEU A 140 -23.22 -10.24 6.97
CA LEU A 140 -22.49 -10.99 8.00
C LEU A 140 -23.29 -11.18 9.29
N GLN A 141 -24.09 -10.18 9.70
CA GLN A 141 -24.90 -10.22 10.92
C GLN A 141 -26.17 -11.10 10.80
N LYS A 142 -26.68 -11.32 9.57
CA LYS A 142 -27.86 -12.18 9.40
C LYS A 142 -27.55 -13.62 9.79
N SER A 143 -28.19 -14.07 10.85
CA SER A 143 -28.12 -15.43 11.40
C SER A 143 -29.00 -16.41 10.61
N ASN A 144 -28.84 -16.52 9.31
CA ASN A 144 -29.50 -17.55 8.55
C ASN A 144 -28.59 -18.77 8.45
N ASN A 145 -29.16 -19.96 8.68
CA ASN A 145 -28.53 -21.28 8.51
C ASN A 145 -28.12 -21.59 7.04
N GLU A 146 -28.22 -20.59 6.15
CA GLU A 146 -27.73 -20.69 4.79
C GLU A 146 -26.23 -20.44 4.81
N THR A 147 -25.49 -21.45 4.44
CA THR A 147 -24.04 -21.42 4.13
C THR A 147 -23.81 -20.54 2.91
N SER A 148 -23.95 -19.20 3.04
CA SER A 148 -23.58 -18.31 1.95
C SER A 148 -22.07 -18.33 1.79
N ASP A 149 -21.63 -18.63 0.58
CA ASP A 149 -20.25 -18.62 0.14
C ASP A 149 -19.67 -17.20 0.24
N ILE A 150 -18.39 -17.09 0.59
CA ILE A 150 -17.64 -15.83 0.59
C ILE A 150 -17.75 -15.11 -0.75
N MET A 151 -17.71 -15.85 -1.86
CA MET A 151 -17.77 -15.28 -3.20
C MET A 151 -19.18 -14.75 -3.53
N GLU A 152 -20.25 -15.39 -3.08
CA GLU A 152 -21.61 -14.87 -3.21
C GLU A 152 -21.78 -13.58 -2.41
N THR A 153 -21.28 -13.53 -1.19
CA THR A 153 -21.29 -12.32 -0.36
C THR A 153 -20.52 -11.20 -1.04
N PHE A 154 -19.32 -11.50 -1.56
CA PHE A 154 -18.48 -10.50 -2.22
C PHE A 154 -19.12 -9.97 -3.52
N LYS A 155 -19.75 -10.85 -4.31
CA LYS A 155 -20.55 -10.45 -5.48
C LYS A 155 -21.73 -9.57 -5.09
N ALA A 156 -22.45 -9.89 -4.01
CA ALA A 156 -23.62 -9.16 -3.57
C ALA A 156 -23.34 -7.72 -3.10
N ILE A 157 -22.12 -7.43 -2.70
CA ILE A 157 -21.67 -6.09 -2.25
C ILE A 157 -20.95 -5.31 -3.33
N SER A 158 -20.59 -5.94 -4.45
CA SER A 158 -19.73 -5.38 -5.49
C SER A 158 -20.56 -4.91 -6.70
N ALA A 159 -20.30 -3.70 -7.18
CA ALA A 159 -20.84 -3.16 -8.41
C ALA A 159 -19.71 -2.63 -9.30
N PHE A 160 -19.86 -2.74 -10.62
CA PHE A 160 -18.90 -2.27 -11.60
C PHE A 160 -19.50 -1.22 -12.50
N GLU A 161 -18.76 -0.17 -12.76
CA GLU A 161 -19.06 0.91 -13.69
C GLU A 161 -17.83 1.16 -14.56
N GLU A 162 -18.06 1.51 -15.83
CA GLU A 162 -17.05 1.91 -16.78
C GLU A 162 -17.30 3.37 -17.17
N GLN A 163 -16.24 4.19 -17.18
CA GLN A 163 -16.30 5.60 -17.53
C GLN A 163 -15.20 5.92 -18.54
N PRO A 164 -15.45 6.89 -19.49
CA PRO A 164 -14.42 7.33 -20.43
C PRO A 164 -13.15 7.78 -19.70
N GLU A 165 -11.99 7.43 -20.27
CA GLU A 165 -10.65 7.84 -19.78
C GLU A 165 -9.74 8.11 -20.96
N ASP A 166 -8.69 8.92 -20.74
CA ASP A 166 -7.63 9.10 -21.73
C ASP A 166 -6.81 7.81 -21.85
N SER A 167 -6.58 7.36 -23.07
CA SER A 167 -5.83 6.12 -23.35
C SER A 167 -4.35 6.16 -22.95
N ASN A 168 -3.83 7.33 -22.59
CA ASN A 168 -2.48 7.50 -22.04
C ASN A 168 -2.47 7.39 -20.50
N GLU A 169 -3.63 7.38 -19.85
CA GLU A 169 -3.71 7.24 -18.39
C GLU A 169 -3.54 5.77 -17.97
N HIS A 170 -2.66 5.57 -17.02
CA HIS A 170 -2.44 4.26 -16.38
C HIS A 170 -2.24 4.44 -14.88
N TYR A 171 -3.08 3.77 -14.08
CA TYR A 171 -3.07 3.92 -12.64
C TYR A 171 -3.91 2.87 -11.93
N PHE A 172 -3.65 2.72 -10.64
CA PHE A 172 -4.58 2.10 -9.71
C PHE A 172 -4.87 3.07 -8.56
N GLU A 173 -6.15 3.22 -8.23
CA GLU A 173 -6.60 4.14 -7.19
C GLU A 173 -7.58 3.44 -6.26
N VAL A 174 -7.36 3.57 -4.96
CA VAL A 174 -8.27 3.11 -3.92
C VAL A 174 -8.89 4.31 -3.23
N ARG A 175 -10.21 4.31 -3.11
CA ARG A 175 -10.97 5.32 -2.37
C ARG A 175 -11.71 4.65 -1.22
N LEU A 176 -11.45 5.10 0.01
CA LEU A 176 -12.22 4.76 1.19
C LEU A 176 -13.16 5.92 1.48
N LEU A 177 -14.46 5.67 1.50
CA LEU A 177 -15.49 6.68 1.66
C LEU A 177 -16.31 6.37 2.92
N GLY A 178 -16.60 7.39 3.74
CA GLY A 178 -17.29 7.22 5.00
C GLY A 178 -16.40 6.54 6.07
N VAL A 179 -15.12 6.92 6.14
CA VAL A 179 -14.19 6.39 7.14
C VAL A 179 -14.59 6.91 8.53
N PRO A 180 -14.73 6.06 9.57
CA PRO A 180 -15.01 6.51 10.92
C PRO A 180 -13.87 7.35 11.49
N GLN A 181 -14.20 8.48 12.13
CA GLN A 181 -13.19 9.38 12.72
C GLN A 181 -12.38 8.71 13.82
N GLU A 182 -13.02 7.84 14.59
CA GLU A 182 -12.40 7.08 15.67
C GLU A 182 -11.42 5.98 15.19
N SER A 183 -11.36 5.71 13.89
CA SER A 183 -10.45 4.72 13.32
C SER A 183 -8.97 5.09 13.40
N GLY A 184 -8.67 6.39 13.56
CA GLY A 184 -7.32 6.96 13.48
C GLY A 184 -6.77 7.07 12.04
N LEU A 185 -7.47 6.53 11.04
CA LEU A 185 -7.01 6.53 9.64
C LEU A 185 -7.09 7.91 8.97
N LEU A 186 -7.83 8.85 9.55
CA LEU A 186 -7.99 10.21 9.03
C LEU A 186 -7.00 11.21 9.65
N ASP A 187 -6.23 10.80 10.68
CA ASP A 187 -5.19 11.63 11.27
C ASP A 187 -3.96 11.65 10.36
N GLU A 188 -3.77 12.77 9.64
CA GLU A 188 -2.69 12.91 8.67
C GLU A 188 -1.30 12.78 9.33
N ASP A 189 -1.12 13.29 10.56
CA ASP A 189 0.18 13.25 11.25
C ASP A 189 0.53 11.83 11.70
N ASP A 190 -0.45 11.06 12.19
CA ASP A 190 -0.26 9.66 12.55
C ASP A 190 0.01 8.79 11.31
N VAL A 191 -0.69 9.05 10.20
CA VAL A 191 -0.44 8.36 8.92
C VAL A 191 0.97 8.64 8.41
N ILE A 192 1.42 9.91 8.43
CA ILE A 192 2.78 10.28 8.02
C ILE A 192 3.81 9.58 8.90
N ARG A 193 3.61 9.56 10.21
CA ARG A 193 4.51 8.88 11.15
C ARG A 193 4.60 7.39 10.81
N TYR A 194 3.46 6.73 10.68
CA TYR A 194 3.40 5.31 10.34
C TYR A 194 4.10 4.98 9.01
N LEU A 195 3.83 5.77 7.96
CA LEU A 195 4.44 5.57 6.66
C LEU A 195 5.95 5.88 6.66
N SER A 196 6.36 6.87 7.43
CA SER A 196 7.78 7.20 7.60
C SER A 196 8.58 6.05 8.22
N GLU A 197 7.93 5.20 9.02
CA GLU A 197 8.55 4.01 9.64
C GLU A 197 8.47 2.77 8.74
N THR A 198 7.35 2.58 8.05
CA THR A 198 7.02 1.28 7.43
C THR A 198 7.11 1.27 5.91
N ALA A 199 6.93 2.42 5.24
CA ALA A 199 6.91 2.48 3.78
C ALA A 199 8.31 2.44 3.16
N PRO A 200 8.44 1.96 1.91
CA PRO A 200 9.70 1.95 1.17
C PRO A 200 9.97 3.34 0.56
N ILE A 201 10.22 4.31 1.42
CA ILE A 201 10.56 5.71 1.06
C ILE A 201 11.97 6.06 1.49
N ASP A 202 12.50 7.11 0.89
CA ASP A 202 13.85 7.58 1.17
C ASP A 202 13.90 8.52 2.38
N PHE A 203 15.10 8.79 2.86
CA PHE A 203 15.38 9.87 3.80
C PHE A 203 15.37 11.21 3.06
N ASP A 204 14.98 12.28 3.78
CA ASP A 204 15.22 13.64 3.31
C ASP A 204 16.74 13.91 3.28
N SER A 205 17.33 14.05 2.11
CA SER A 205 18.76 14.25 1.93
C SER A 205 19.27 15.57 2.54
N GLN A 206 18.37 16.56 2.74
CA GLN A 206 18.72 17.80 3.44
C GLN A 206 18.82 17.61 4.96
N GLN A 207 18.06 16.67 5.51
CA GLN A 207 18.05 16.34 6.93
C GLN A 207 19.06 15.24 7.27
N PHE A 208 19.28 14.30 6.35
CA PHE A 208 20.20 13.18 6.52
C PHE A 208 21.11 12.99 5.28
N PRO A 209 22.20 13.74 5.21
CA PRO A 209 23.15 13.72 4.06
C PRO A 209 23.74 12.33 3.76
N GLN A 210 23.79 11.44 4.76
CA GLN A 210 24.35 10.09 4.62
C GLN A 210 23.46 9.13 3.81
N ALA A 211 22.22 9.50 3.53
CA ALA A 211 21.27 8.64 2.79
C ALA A 211 21.83 8.15 1.46
N ARG A 212 22.53 9.02 0.71
CA ARG A 212 23.17 8.66 -0.56
C ARG A 212 24.25 7.59 -0.37
N LYS A 213 25.17 7.80 0.62
CA LYS A 213 26.24 6.86 0.93
C LYS A 213 25.69 5.47 1.28
N ILE A 214 24.58 5.43 2.02
CA ILE A 214 23.88 4.18 2.35
C ILE A 214 23.39 3.49 1.09
N ARG A 215 22.66 4.18 0.23
CA ARG A 215 22.15 3.60 -1.02
C ARG A 215 23.26 3.07 -1.92
N ASP A 216 24.31 3.85 -2.10
CA ASP A 216 25.45 3.49 -2.95
C ASP A 216 26.09 2.20 -2.41
N HIS A 217 26.36 2.11 -1.09
CA HIS A 217 26.92 0.92 -0.47
C HIS A 217 26.05 -0.33 -0.62
N PHE A 218 24.74 -0.20 -0.41
CA PHE A 218 23.81 -1.33 -0.59
C PHE A 218 23.76 -1.79 -2.03
N SER A 219 23.76 -0.86 -2.99
CA SER A 219 23.80 -1.17 -4.41
C SER A 219 25.08 -1.89 -4.83
N GLU A 220 26.25 -1.45 -4.35
CA GLU A 220 27.55 -2.09 -4.58
C GLU A 220 27.60 -3.52 -4.06
N LYS A 221 26.88 -3.80 -2.98
CA LYS A 221 26.77 -5.14 -2.40
C LYS A 221 25.69 -6.04 -3.06
N GLY A 222 25.02 -5.55 -4.10
CA GLY A 222 23.97 -6.30 -4.81
C GLY A 222 22.60 -6.26 -4.14
N PHE A 223 22.38 -5.33 -3.19
CA PHE A 223 21.11 -5.11 -2.50
C PHE A 223 20.59 -3.68 -2.72
N PRO A 224 20.24 -3.28 -3.95
CA PRO A 224 19.77 -1.94 -4.20
C PRO A 224 18.52 -1.65 -3.38
N ILE A 225 18.52 -0.54 -2.65
CA ILE A 225 17.35 -0.08 -1.89
C ILE A 225 16.42 0.63 -2.88
N THR A 226 15.27 0.02 -3.16
CA THR A 226 14.23 0.67 -3.97
C THR A 226 13.37 1.54 -3.08
N CYS A 227 13.30 2.82 -3.41
CA CYS A 227 12.46 3.80 -2.72
C CYS A 227 11.46 4.40 -3.69
N TYR A 228 10.24 4.65 -3.19
CA TYR A 228 9.17 5.25 -3.97
C TYR A 228 8.89 6.66 -3.46
N LYS A 229 8.49 7.53 -4.37
CA LYS A 229 8.07 8.88 -4.06
C LYS A 229 6.61 8.84 -3.61
N ILE A 230 6.37 8.96 -2.30
CA ILE A 230 5.03 9.04 -1.73
C ILE A 230 4.72 10.50 -1.43
N LEU A 231 3.65 11.00 -2.03
CA LEU A 231 3.21 12.39 -1.94
C LEU A 231 1.90 12.47 -1.18
N ARG A 232 1.71 13.54 -0.40
CA ARG A 232 0.49 13.78 0.36
C ARG A 232 -0.17 15.12 0.07
N GLY A 233 -1.49 15.12 0.17
CA GLY A 233 -2.35 16.30 0.06
C GLY A 233 -2.29 17.00 -1.29
N ALA A 234 -3.09 18.07 -1.45
CA ALA A 234 -3.23 18.79 -2.71
C ALA A 234 -1.92 19.45 -3.20
N ARG A 235 -0.98 19.74 -2.29
CA ARG A 235 0.32 20.34 -2.63
C ARG A 235 1.40 19.32 -2.95
N LYS A 236 1.06 18.02 -3.03
CA LYS A 236 1.98 16.92 -3.32
C LYS A 236 3.27 16.97 -2.49
N LYS A 237 3.16 17.14 -1.17
CA LYS A 237 4.32 17.16 -0.28
C LYS A 237 4.89 15.75 -0.11
N PRO A 238 6.21 15.53 -0.29
CA PRO A 238 6.80 14.20 -0.10
C PRO A 238 6.79 13.78 1.36
N ILE A 239 6.63 12.46 1.57
CA ILE A 239 6.83 11.80 2.86
C ILE A 239 8.23 11.17 2.83
N TYR A 240 8.99 11.36 3.91
CA TYR A 240 10.34 10.83 4.08
C TYR A 240 10.42 9.92 5.28
N LYS A 241 11.41 9.03 5.30
CA LYS A 241 11.75 8.23 6.48
C LYS A 241 11.98 9.12 7.68
N LEU A 242 11.45 8.69 8.82
CA LEU A 242 11.73 9.33 10.09
C LEU A 242 13.24 9.29 10.36
N TYR A 243 13.73 10.48 10.63
CA TYR A 243 15.07 10.69 11.12
C TYR A 243 14.98 11.60 12.33
N SER A 244 15.61 11.19 13.44
CA SER A 244 15.58 12.01 14.65
C SER A 244 16.23 13.37 14.38
N ARG A 245 15.44 14.42 14.32
CA ARG A 245 15.91 15.79 14.05
C ARG A 245 16.66 16.39 15.23
N SER A 246 16.51 15.81 16.41
CA SER A 246 17.14 16.30 17.62
C SER A 246 17.46 15.17 18.59
N LEU A 247 18.66 15.22 19.15
CA LEU A 247 19.11 14.35 20.25
C LEU A 247 18.90 15.08 21.56
N SER A 248 18.46 14.37 22.60
CA SER A 248 18.41 14.93 23.96
C SER A 248 19.80 14.87 24.56
N THR A 249 20.44 16.00 24.79
CA THR A 249 21.76 16.09 25.42
C THR A 249 21.66 16.32 26.93
N GLY A 250 20.84 15.56 27.64
CA GLY A 250 20.82 15.36 29.09
C GLY A 250 20.65 16.57 30.02
N LYS A 251 20.97 17.79 29.67
CA LYS A 251 20.75 19.00 30.46
C LYS A 251 20.43 20.20 29.58
N GLN A 252 19.16 20.39 29.28
CA GLN A 252 18.61 21.62 28.67
C GLN A 252 18.93 21.93 27.20
N GLY A 253 19.46 21.05 26.38
CA GLY A 253 19.70 21.35 24.97
C GLY A 253 19.14 20.27 24.04
N ARG A 254 18.39 20.69 23.01
CA ARG A 254 18.10 19.83 21.85
C ARG A 254 19.10 20.19 20.76
N THR A 255 20.02 19.29 20.45
CA THR A 255 20.95 19.50 19.35
C THR A 255 20.46 18.74 18.12
N LYS A 256 20.66 19.33 16.94
CA LYS A 256 20.22 18.68 15.69
C LYS A 256 21.06 17.42 15.47
N ALA A 257 20.41 16.31 15.18
CA ALA A 257 21.08 15.03 14.96
C ALA A 257 22.16 15.11 13.84
N LYS A 258 21.94 15.95 12.80
CA LYS A 258 22.91 16.19 11.73
C LYS A 258 24.27 16.72 12.22
N ASP A 259 24.32 17.33 13.40
CA ASP A 259 25.53 17.88 13.96
C ASP A 259 26.36 16.78 14.66
N TYR A 260 25.80 15.63 14.96
CA TYR A 260 26.42 14.48 15.60
C TYR A 260 26.69 13.32 14.67
N VAL A 261 25.77 13.04 13.72
CA VAL A 261 25.95 11.97 12.74
C VAL A 261 26.91 12.46 11.66
N ARG A 262 28.20 12.28 11.89
CA ARG A 262 29.26 12.69 10.96
C ARG A 262 29.45 11.66 9.85
N ASP A 263 29.25 10.38 10.16
CA ASP A 263 29.42 9.27 9.23
C ASP A 263 28.52 8.09 9.60
N VAL A 264 28.47 7.09 8.72
CA VAL A 264 27.79 5.83 8.91
C VAL A 264 28.80 4.69 8.83
N GLU A 265 28.67 3.73 9.75
CA GLU A 265 29.40 2.47 9.73
C GLU A 265 28.54 1.39 9.06
N PHE A 266 29.13 0.66 8.13
CA PHE A 266 28.44 -0.42 7.43
C PHE A 266 28.73 -1.76 8.07
N ILE A 267 27.68 -2.58 8.20
CA ILE A 267 27.74 -3.94 8.69
C ILE A 267 27.40 -4.85 7.52
N TYR A 268 28.30 -5.78 7.20
CA TYR A 268 28.11 -6.77 6.15
C TYR A 268 28.70 -8.12 6.56
N LYS A 269 27.97 -9.22 6.32
CA LYS A 269 28.45 -10.56 6.57
C LYS A 269 28.00 -11.52 5.51
N GLU A 270 28.90 -12.37 5.08
CA GLU A 270 28.65 -13.48 4.15
C GLU A 270 28.61 -14.83 4.87
N ALA A 271 27.85 -15.75 4.33
CA ALA A 271 27.89 -17.17 4.69
C ALA A 271 29.12 -17.85 4.10
N SER A 272 29.38 -19.08 4.53
CA SER A 272 30.52 -19.87 4.02
C SER A 272 30.45 -20.20 2.52
N ASP A 273 29.28 -20.08 1.90
CA ASP A 273 29.04 -20.28 0.46
C ASP A 273 29.18 -18.97 -0.35
N GLY A 274 29.62 -17.87 0.28
CA GLY A 274 29.79 -16.55 -0.33
C GLY A 274 28.48 -15.78 -0.51
N LYS A 275 27.35 -16.29 -0.04
CA LYS A 275 26.08 -15.55 -0.10
C LYS A 275 25.99 -14.58 1.07
N PRO A 276 25.45 -13.38 0.83
CA PRO A 276 25.26 -12.43 1.90
C PRO A 276 24.20 -12.93 2.89
N LEU A 277 24.55 -12.86 4.18
CA LEU A 277 23.63 -13.17 5.29
C LEU A 277 22.86 -11.94 5.74
N TYR A 278 23.57 -10.82 5.87
CA TYR A 278 22.94 -9.54 6.20
C TYR A 278 23.80 -8.37 5.74
N ILE A 279 23.13 -7.26 5.51
CA ILE A 279 23.73 -5.95 5.28
C ILE A 279 22.97 -4.93 6.12
N GLY A 280 23.67 -3.98 6.69
CA GLY A 280 23.09 -2.93 7.54
C GLY A 280 24.01 -1.74 7.68
N TRP A 281 23.57 -0.76 8.46
CA TRP A 281 24.34 0.42 8.81
C TRP A 281 24.00 0.91 10.21
N LEU A 282 24.95 1.61 10.83
CA LEU A 282 24.82 2.30 12.11
C LEU A 282 25.23 3.77 11.92
N ALA A 283 24.62 4.70 12.69
CA ALA A 283 24.94 6.12 12.69
C ALA A 283 24.97 6.70 14.11
#